data_cc41a5b2ce7cb67015205384478cb203
#
_entry.id   cc41a5b2ce7cb67015205384478cb203
#
_cell.length_a   1.000
_cell.length_b   1.000
_cell.length_c   1.000
_cell.angle_alpha   90.00
_cell.angle_beta   90.00
_cell.angle_gamma   90.00
#
_symmetry.space_group_name_H-M   'P 1'
#
loop_
_entity.id
_entity.type
_entity.pdbx_description
1 polymer ?
#
loop_
_entity_poly.entity_id
_entity_poly.type
_entity_poly.pdbx_seq_one_letter_code
_entity_poly.pdbx_strand_id
1 'polypeptide(L)'
;ECSSAASDVYKRQRVKDIANYIKKGKLWDAFTSDKQVVLLIDEIDKADIEFPNDLLQELDRMEFFCYETGETIKAKHRPLIIMTSNNEKELPDAFLRRCFFHYIQFPDRETMNKIVSVHYPKIKKKLVSEALEIFFDLRKIPGLKKKPSTSELIDWLKLLLSDDMPDEILKNADSSKAIPPLYGALLKNEQDVQLLERLAFMSRRESNS
;
A
#
# COMPACT_ATOMS: atom_id res chain seq x y z
N GLU A 1 -14.41 39.22 45.04
CA GLU A 1 -14.84 37.85 44.65
C GLU A 1 -15.62 37.72 43.33
N CYS A 2 -15.84 38.81 42.58
CA CYS A 2 -16.52 38.70 41.27
C CYS A 2 -15.67 38.20 40.08
N SER A 3 -14.34 38.15 40.22
CA SER A 3 -13.44 37.79 39.12
C SER A 3 -13.36 36.25 38.86
N SER A 4 -13.54 35.45 39.89
CA SER A 4 -13.43 34.00 39.81
C SER A 4 -14.66 33.36 39.11
N ALA A 5 -15.86 33.79 39.44
CA ALA A 5 -17.12 33.28 38.90
C ALA A 5 -17.26 33.57 37.38
N ALA A 6 -16.85 34.77 36.93
CA ALA A 6 -16.86 35.13 35.52
C ALA A 6 -15.86 34.29 34.72
N SER A 7 -14.69 33.98 35.27
CA SER A 7 -13.69 33.12 34.67
C SER A 7 -14.20 31.68 34.52
N ASP A 8 -14.92 31.17 35.51
CA ASP A 8 -15.45 29.81 35.49
C ASP A 8 -16.67 29.66 34.55
N VAL A 9 -17.53 30.68 34.46
CA VAL A 9 -18.60 30.74 33.46
C VAL A 9 -18.03 30.81 32.04
N TYR A 10 -16.98 31.60 31.80
CA TYR A 10 -16.32 31.74 30.53
C TYR A 10 -15.60 30.42 30.11
N LYS A 11 -14.97 29.74 31.07
CA LYS A 11 -14.40 28.40 30.84
C LYS A 11 -15.48 27.36 30.53
N ARG A 12 -16.62 27.36 31.27
CA ARG A 12 -17.75 26.46 31.01
C ARG A 12 -18.43 26.72 29.66
N GLN A 13 -18.51 27.98 29.22
CA GLN A 13 -19.01 28.32 27.88
C GLN A 13 -18.07 27.83 26.78
N ARG A 14 -16.74 27.97 26.94
CA ARG A 14 -15.76 27.43 25.99
C ARG A 14 -15.78 25.91 25.89
N VAL A 15 -16.09 25.21 26.99
CA VAL A 15 -16.23 23.74 27.02
C VAL A 15 -17.51 23.27 26.30
N LYS A 16 -18.53 24.14 26.19
CA LYS A 16 -19.78 23.81 25.46
C LYS A 16 -19.70 24.11 23.97
N ASP A 17 -18.68 24.78 23.52
CA ASP A 17 -18.50 25.07 22.08
C ASP A 17 -17.76 23.89 21.41
N ILE A 18 -18.54 23.03 20.78
CA ILE A 18 -18.06 21.86 20.05
C ILE A 18 -16.99 22.24 19.02
N ALA A 19 -17.07 23.43 18.42
CA ALA A 19 -16.11 23.92 17.45
C ALA A 19 -14.66 23.90 17.98
N ASN A 20 -14.44 24.06 19.29
CA ASN A 20 -13.11 24.02 19.91
C ASN A 20 -12.50 22.61 19.98
N TYR A 21 -13.31 21.56 19.78
CA TYR A 21 -12.89 20.17 19.86
C TYR A 21 -12.78 19.49 18.48
N ILE A 22 -13.19 20.19 17.41
CA ILE A 22 -13.12 19.66 16.07
C ILE A 22 -11.67 19.65 15.59
N LYS A 23 -11.17 18.44 15.30
CA LYS A 23 -9.89 18.27 14.63
C LYS A 23 -10.12 18.26 13.12
N LYS A 24 -9.72 19.34 12.45
CA LYS A 24 -9.81 19.46 11.00
C LYS A 24 -8.97 18.37 10.32
N GLY A 25 -9.59 17.67 9.37
CA GLY A 25 -8.93 16.65 8.55
C GLY A 25 -8.29 17.25 7.29
N LYS A 26 -7.61 16.41 6.51
CA LYS A 26 -6.90 16.83 5.29
C LYS A 26 -7.80 17.37 4.19
N LEU A 27 -9.03 16.87 4.08
CA LEU A 27 -10.02 17.42 3.15
C LEU A 27 -10.39 18.87 3.53
N TRP A 28 -10.58 19.11 4.82
CA TRP A 28 -10.81 20.47 5.33
C TRP A 28 -9.66 21.40 5.02
N ASP A 29 -8.42 20.98 5.32
CA ASP A 29 -7.22 21.75 5.03
C ASP A 29 -7.12 22.09 3.54
N ALA A 30 -7.40 21.10 2.67
CA ALA A 30 -7.36 21.27 1.22
C ALA A 30 -8.41 22.27 0.71
N PHE A 31 -9.64 22.23 1.25
CA PHE A 31 -10.72 23.13 0.82
C PHE A 31 -10.54 24.55 1.34
N THR A 32 -9.97 24.71 2.53
CA THR A 32 -9.74 26.06 3.10
C THR A 32 -8.40 26.68 2.72
N SER A 33 -7.57 25.98 1.98
CA SER A 33 -6.27 26.48 1.51
C SER A 33 -6.42 27.72 0.62
N ASP A 34 -5.52 28.70 0.81
CA ASP A 34 -5.44 29.89 -0.03
C ASP A 34 -4.71 29.66 -1.36
N LYS A 35 -4.26 28.42 -1.61
CA LYS A 35 -3.58 28.00 -2.85
C LYS A 35 -4.18 26.69 -3.32
N GLN A 36 -4.09 26.43 -4.63
CA GLN A 36 -4.37 25.10 -5.16
C GLN A 36 -3.37 24.10 -4.59
N VAL A 37 -3.88 23.06 -3.95
CA VAL A 37 -3.09 22.00 -3.32
C VAL A 37 -3.33 20.66 -3.99
N VAL A 38 -2.42 19.71 -3.78
CA VAL A 38 -2.62 18.30 -4.14
C VAL A 38 -3.13 17.58 -2.89
N LEU A 39 -4.30 16.95 -3.02
CA LEU A 39 -4.88 16.07 -1.99
C LEU A 39 -4.65 14.63 -2.40
N LEU A 40 -3.85 13.89 -1.62
CA LEU A 40 -3.66 12.46 -1.78
C LEU A 40 -4.64 11.71 -0.86
N ILE A 41 -5.44 10.83 -1.44
CA ILE A 41 -6.29 9.86 -0.73
C ILE A 41 -5.72 8.48 -1.03
N ASP A 42 -4.97 7.96 -0.06
CA ASP A 42 -4.25 6.70 -0.21
C ASP A 42 -5.14 5.52 0.19
N GLU A 43 -5.04 4.40 -0.56
CA GLU A 43 -5.75 3.14 -0.29
C GLU A 43 -7.28 3.32 -0.11
N ILE A 44 -7.94 4.02 -1.04
CA ILE A 44 -9.38 4.31 -0.99
C ILE A 44 -10.24 3.04 -0.87
N ASP A 45 -9.77 1.91 -1.37
CA ASP A 45 -10.41 0.60 -1.30
C ASP A 45 -10.41 -0.04 0.09
N LYS A 46 -9.63 0.49 1.04
CA LYS A 46 -9.66 0.06 2.45
C LYS A 46 -10.73 0.75 3.29
N ALA A 47 -11.29 1.83 2.78
CA ALA A 47 -12.40 2.52 3.44
C ALA A 47 -13.67 1.66 3.45
N ASP A 48 -14.65 2.10 4.24
CA ASP A 48 -15.98 1.49 4.23
C ASP A 48 -16.60 1.58 2.84
N ILE A 49 -17.44 0.60 2.50
CA ILE A 49 -17.99 0.44 1.14
C ILE A 49 -18.81 1.66 0.67
N GLU A 50 -19.38 2.40 1.60
CA GLU A 50 -20.20 3.60 1.32
C GLU A 50 -19.34 4.85 1.14
N PHE A 51 -18.14 4.89 1.76
CA PHE A 51 -17.27 6.07 1.77
C PHE A 51 -16.91 6.62 0.39
N PRO A 52 -16.56 5.80 -0.63
CA PRO A 52 -16.31 6.33 -1.96
C PRO A 52 -17.52 7.07 -2.57
N ASN A 53 -18.74 6.59 -2.32
CA ASN A 53 -19.95 7.22 -2.82
C ASN A 53 -20.25 8.55 -2.09
N ASP A 54 -20.08 8.58 -0.78
CA ASP A 54 -20.25 9.80 0.02
C ASP A 54 -19.24 10.87 -0.42
N LEU A 55 -17.98 10.47 -0.57
CA LEU A 55 -16.92 11.36 -1.02
C LEU A 55 -17.17 11.96 -2.43
N LEU A 56 -17.88 11.22 -3.31
CA LEU A 56 -18.20 11.70 -4.66
C LEU A 56 -18.97 13.02 -4.65
N GLN A 57 -19.95 13.15 -3.76
CA GLN A 57 -20.77 14.35 -3.70
C GLN A 57 -19.95 15.56 -3.28
N GLU A 58 -19.09 15.39 -2.27
CA GLU A 58 -18.21 16.45 -1.77
C GLU A 58 -17.20 16.87 -2.84
N LEU A 59 -16.66 15.92 -3.58
CA LEU A 59 -15.68 16.18 -4.63
C LEU A 59 -16.31 16.79 -5.89
N ASP A 60 -17.54 16.42 -6.24
CA ASP A 60 -18.25 17.00 -7.37
C ASP A 60 -18.60 18.47 -7.08
N ARG A 61 -19.12 18.76 -5.88
CA ARG A 61 -19.55 20.08 -5.45
C ARG A 61 -18.41 20.95 -4.92
N MET A 62 -17.28 20.33 -4.56
CA MET A 62 -16.17 20.98 -3.86
C MET A 62 -16.62 21.65 -2.57
N GLU A 63 -17.54 21.00 -1.85
CA GLU A 63 -18.03 21.43 -0.54
C GLU A 63 -18.41 20.22 0.30
N PHE A 64 -18.32 20.34 1.61
CA PHE A 64 -18.86 19.37 2.54
C PHE A 64 -19.53 20.07 3.74
N PHE A 65 -20.47 19.37 4.34
CA PHE A 65 -21.18 19.88 5.51
C PHE A 65 -20.59 19.31 6.79
N CYS A 66 -20.23 20.21 7.71
CA CYS A 66 -19.78 19.82 9.06
C CYS A 66 -21.00 19.80 9.99
N TYR A 67 -21.47 18.63 10.36
CA TYR A 67 -22.66 18.45 11.20
C TYR A 67 -22.48 19.05 12.60
N GLU A 68 -21.27 19.01 13.14
CA GLU A 68 -20.95 19.49 14.49
C GLU A 68 -21.05 21.01 14.61
N THR A 69 -20.72 21.75 13.57
CA THR A 69 -20.80 23.22 13.55
C THR A 69 -22.01 23.76 12.80
N GLY A 70 -22.66 22.93 11.98
CA GLY A 70 -23.72 23.35 11.08
C GLY A 70 -23.21 24.17 9.88
N GLU A 71 -21.92 24.15 9.60
CA GLU A 71 -21.30 24.97 8.55
C GLU A 71 -21.04 24.13 7.29
N THR A 72 -21.24 24.76 6.12
CA THR A 72 -20.80 24.21 4.84
C THR A 72 -19.43 24.79 4.48
N ILE A 73 -18.45 23.93 4.34
CA ILE A 73 -17.08 24.28 3.98
C ILE A 73 -16.95 24.14 2.46
N LYS A 74 -16.69 25.24 1.78
CA LYS A 74 -16.49 25.30 0.32
C LYS A 74 -15.02 25.45 -0.02
N ALA A 75 -14.59 24.76 -1.08
CA ALA A 75 -13.22 24.89 -1.57
C ALA A 75 -12.98 26.29 -2.15
N LYS A 76 -12.00 27.01 -1.58
CA LYS A 76 -11.52 28.30 -2.11
C LYS A 76 -10.85 28.12 -3.47
N HIS A 77 -10.04 27.07 -3.60
CA HIS A 77 -9.39 26.65 -4.83
C HIS A 77 -9.63 25.16 -5.02
N ARG A 78 -9.99 24.73 -6.24
CA ARG A 78 -10.20 23.32 -6.54
C ARG A 78 -8.89 22.55 -6.38
N PRO A 79 -8.76 21.62 -5.43
CA PRO A 79 -7.55 20.82 -5.27
C PRO A 79 -7.37 19.85 -6.43
N LEU A 80 -6.12 19.48 -6.74
CA LEU A 80 -5.82 18.32 -7.56
C LEU A 80 -5.90 17.08 -6.65
N ILE A 81 -6.78 16.16 -6.98
CA ILE A 81 -7.03 14.97 -6.16
C ILE A 81 -6.38 13.77 -6.81
N ILE A 82 -5.54 13.08 -6.07
CA ILE A 82 -4.90 11.82 -6.46
C ILE A 82 -5.39 10.75 -5.49
N MET A 83 -5.88 9.64 -6.03
CA MET A 83 -6.33 8.50 -5.23
C MET A 83 -5.57 7.25 -5.63
N THR A 84 -5.20 6.43 -4.64
CA THR A 84 -4.57 5.13 -4.88
C THR A 84 -5.49 4.01 -4.42
N SER A 85 -5.36 2.85 -5.06
CA SER A 85 -6.06 1.62 -4.71
C SER A 85 -5.19 0.42 -5.04
N ASN A 86 -5.17 -0.55 -4.14
CA ASN A 86 -4.56 -1.87 -4.36
C ASN A 86 -5.53 -2.88 -4.97
N ASN A 87 -6.75 -2.45 -5.27
CA ASN A 87 -7.83 -3.29 -5.81
C ASN A 87 -8.19 -4.47 -4.89
N GLU A 88 -8.14 -4.25 -3.57
CA GLU A 88 -8.56 -5.24 -2.58
C GLU A 88 -10.10 -5.35 -2.51
N LYS A 89 -10.77 -4.23 -2.76
CA LYS A 89 -12.22 -4.14 -2.96
C LYS A 89 -12.51 -3.39 -4.25
N GLU A 90 -13.56 -3.80 -4.95
CA GLU A 90 -14.01 -3.09 -6.15
C GLU A 90 -14.57 -1.71 -5.78
N LEU A 91 -14.11 -0.70 -6.50
CA LEU A 91 -14.65 0.64 -6.39
C LEU A 91 -15.91 0.78 -7.24
N PRO A 92 -16.92 1.55 -6.79
CA PRO A 92 -18.15 1.74 -7.56
C PRO A 92 -17.90 2.34 -8.95
N ASP A 93 -18.60 1.86 -9.97
CA ASP A 93 -18.51 2.40 -11.33
C ASP A 93 -18.79 3.90 -11.39
N ALA A 94 -19.70 4.39 -10.54
CA ALA A 94 -20.01 5.80 -10.42
C ALA A 94 -18.80 6.63 -9.99
N PHE A 95 -17.92 6.04 -9.17
CA PHE A 95 -16.68 6.63 -8.72
C PHE A 95 -15.63 6.63 -9.85
N LEU A 96 -15.39 5.47 -10.45
CA LEU A 96 -14.39 5.29 -11.50
C LEU A 96 -14.63 6.19 -12.72
N ARG A 97 -15.90 6.40 -13.12
CA ARG A 97 -16.27 7.29 -14.24
C ARG A 97 -15.86 8.75 -14.06
N ARG A 98 -15.59 9.17 -12.81
CA ARG A 98 -15.16 10.55 -12.50
C ARG A 98 -13.65 10.70 -12.37
N CYS A 99 -12.90 9.60 -12.52
CA CYS A 99 -11.46 9.55 -12.36
C CYS A 99 -10.75 9.33 -13.71
N PHE A 100 -9.60 9.95 -13.88
CA PHE A 100 -8.64 9.49 -14.89
C PHE A 100 -7.91 8.29 -14.31
N PHE A 101 -8.10 7.13 -14.92
CA PHE A 101 -7.55 5.89 -14.43
C PHE A 101 -6.14 5.66 -14.97
N HIS A 102 -5.21 5.30 -14.08
CA HIS A 102 -3.86 4.89 -14.43
C HIS A 102 -3.51 3.60 -13.69
N TYR A 103 -3.25 2.54 -14.46
CA TYR A 103 -2.83 1.27 -13.89
C TYR A 103 -1.31 1.21 -13.79
N ILE A 104 -0.80 1.04 -12.56
CA ILE A 104 0.62 0.85 -12.30
C ILE A 104 0.94 -0.64 -12.44
N GLN A 105 1.61 -1.00 -13.54
CA GLN A 105 2.02 -2.39 -13.77
C GLN A 105 3.13 -2.80 -12.81
N PHE A 106 3.13 -4.09 -12.46
CA PHE A 106 4.24 -4.65 -11.70
C PHE A 106 5.53 -4.54 -12.51
N PRO A 107 6.66 -4.12 -11.88
CA PRO A 107 7.92 -3.92 -12.60
C PRO A 107 8.38 -5.18 -13.33
N ASP A 108 8.85 -5.02 -14.56
CA ASP A 108 9.52 -6.08 -15.30
C ASP A 108 10.92 -6.39 -14.72
N ARG A 109 11.58 -7.42 -15.25
CA ARG A 109 12.89 -7.87 -14.73
C ARG A 109 13.97 -6.78 -14.82
N GLU A 110 13.95 -5.98 -15.89
CA GLU A 110 14.93 -4.91 -16.09
C GLU A 110 14.72 -3.78 -15.06
N THR A 111 13.49 -3.33 -14.92
CA THR A 111 13.11 -2.30 -13.94
C THR A 111 13.38 -2.80 -12.51
N MET A 112 13.07 -4.06 -12.23
CA MET A 112 13.34 -4.66 -10.90
C MET A 112 14.84 -4.70 -10.62
N ASN A 113 15.67 -5.02 -11.60
CA ASN A 113 17.13 -4.99 -11.46
C ASN A 113 17.64 -3.56 -11.13
N LYS A 114 17.05 -2.53 -11.74
CA LYS A 114 17.36 -1.12 -11.41
C LYS A 114 16.96 -0.79 -9.98
N ILE A 115 15.77 -1.22 -9.55
CA ILE A 115 15.28 -1.03 -8.17
C ILE A 115 16.25 -1.68 -7.18
N VAL A 116 16.61 -2.94 -7.39
CA VAL A 116 17.57 -3.66 -6.54
C VAL A 116 18.91 -2.93 -6.48
N SER A 117 19.40 -2.42 -7.62
CA SER A 117 20.68 -1.71 -7.69
C SER A 117 20.69 -0.40 -6.90
N VAL A 118 19.53 0.26 -6.77
CA VAL A 118 19.38 1.47 -5.93
C VAL A 118 19.43 1.10 -4.45
N HIS A 119 18.75 0.02 -4.04
CA HIS A 119 18.73 -0.42 -2.64
C HIS A 119 20.06 -1.05 -2.20
N TYR A 120 20.71 -1.78 -3.10
CA TYR A 120 21.94 -2.53 -2.83
C TYR A 120 23.02 -2.26 -3.88
N PRO A 121 23.66 -1.07 -3.86
CA PRO A 121 24.64 -0.68 -4.92
C PRO A 121 25.86 -1.60 -5.03
N LYS A 122 26.21 -2.30 -3.94
CA LYS A 122 27.40 -3.17 -3.86
C LYS A 122 27.07 -4.66 -4.00
N ILE A 123 25.82 -5.03 -4.30
CA ILE A 123 25.43 -6.43 -4.42
C ILE A 123 26.12 -7.12 -5.60
N LYS A 124 26.50 -8.38 -5.43
CA LYS A 124 27.07 -9.19 -6.51
C LYS A 124 26.02 -9.40 -7.63
N LYS A 125 26.32 -9.01 -8.86
CA LYS A 125 25.40 -9.10 -10.01
C LYS A 125 24.88 -10.52 -10.24
N LYS A 126 25.71 -11.54 -9.97
CA LYS A 126 25.32 -12.95 -10.06
C LYS A 126 24.19 -13.29 -9.10
N LEU A 127 24.33 -12.90 -7.82
CA LEU A 127 23.30 -13.12 -6.81
C LEU A 127 21.97 -12.45 -7.18
N VAL A 128 22.04 -11.22 -7.69
CA VAL A 128 20.82 -10.50 -8.16
C VAL A 128 20.15 -11.25 -9.30
N SER A 129 20.94 -11.73 -10.29
CA SER A 129 20.39 -12.45 -11.43
C SER A 129 19.69 -13.74 -11.01
N GLU A 130 20.31 -14.53 -10.16
CA GLU A 130 19.77 -15.79 -9.61
C GLU A 130 18.52 -15.52 -8.76
N ALA A 131 18.58 -14.52 -7.88
CA ALA A 131 17.44 -14.14 -7.04
C ALA A 131 16.24 -13.64 -7.86
N LEU A 132 16.48 -12.81 -8.87
CA LEU A 132 15.42 -12.32 -9.76
C LEU A 132 14.79 -13.46 -10.57
N GLU A 133 15.58 -14.44 -11.02
CA GLU A 133 15.06 -15.61 -11.71
C GLU A 133 14.08 -16.38 -10.83
N ILE A 134 14.53 -16.78 -9.64
CA ILE A 134 13.67 -17.46 -8.65
C ILE A 134 12.42 -16.65 -8.32
N PHE A 135 12.58 -15.35 -8.10
CA PHE A 135 11.48 -14.45 -7.75
C PHE A 135 10.42 -14.39 -8.85
N PHE A 136 10.83 -14.20 -10.11
CA PHE A 136 9.89 -14.11 -11.22
C PHE A 136 9.25 -15.47 -11.55
N ASP A 137 9.98 -16.57 -11.40
CA ASP A 137 9.42 -17.91 -11.60
C ASP A 137 8.41 -18.25 -10.51
N LEU A 138 8.71 -17.90 -9.26
CA LEU A 138 7.75 -18.01 -8.17
C LEU A 138 6.45 -17.25 -8.48
N ARG A 139 6.54 -16.02 -9.01
CA ARG A 139 5.37 -15.21 -9.37
C ARG A 139 4.54 -15.76 -10.54
N LYS A 140 5.13 -16.62 -11.39
CA LYS A 140 4.43 -17.30 -12.50
C LYS A 140 3.62 -18.50 -12.04
N ILE A 141 3.87 -19.03 -10.84
CA ILE A 141 3.18 -20.23 -10.34
C ILE A 141 1.68 -19.94 -10.27
N PRO A 142 0.86 -20.76 -10.95
CA PRO A 142 -0.59 -20.61 -10.90
C PRO A 142 -1.12 -21.03 -9.52
N GLY A 143 -2.14 -20.34 -9.05
CA GLY A 143 -2.80 -20.67 -7.79
C GLY A 143 -2.18 -20.03 -6.54
N LEU A 144 -1.12 -19.25 -6.64
CA LEU A 144 -0.66 -18.41 -5.52
C LEU A 144 -1.74 -17.40 -5.15
N LYS A 145 -2.11 -17.39 -3.87
CA LYS A 145 -3.06 -16.40 -3.33
C LYS A 145 -2.46 -15.02 -3.24
N LYS A 146 -1.18 -14.95 -2.83
CA LYS A 146 -0.44 -13.70 -2.76
C LYS A 146 0.91 -13.82 -3.47
N LYS A 147 1.00 -13.22 -4.65
CA LYS A 147 2.28 -13.11 -5.35
C LYS A 147 3.21 -12.16 -4.59
N PRO A 148 4.48 -12.53 -4.35
CA PRO A 148 5.41 -11.66 -3.64
C PRO A 148 5.61 -10.34 -4.38
N SER A 149 5.68 -9.24 -3.62
CA SER A 149 5.86 -7.87 -4.09
C SER A 149 7.34 -7.48 -4.16
N THR A 150 7.59 -6.25 -4.60
CA THR A 150 8.93 -5.67 -4.61
C THR A 150 9.53 -5.58 -3.20
N SER A 151 8.71 -5.27 -2.18
CA SER A 151 9.16 -5.18 -0.80
C SER A 151 9.66 -6.51 -0.28
N GLU A 152 8.89 -7.60 -0.52
CA GLU A 152 9.31 -8.95 -0.12
C GLU A 152 10.61 -9.38 -0.83
N LEU A 153 10.81 -8.98 -2.11
CA LEU A 153 12.08 -9.23 -2.79
C LEU A 153 13.25 -8.50 -2.12
N ILE A 154 13.08 -7.22 -1.79
CA ILE A 154 14.12 -6.41 -1.13
C ILE A 154 14.45 -6.98 0.25
N ASP A 155 13.45 -7.36 1.03
CA ASP A 155 13.63 -7.99 2.34
C ASP A 155 14.34 -9.35 2.21
N TRP A 156 13.96 -10.17 1.23
CA TRP A 156 14.60 -11.45 0.96
C TRP A 156 16.06 -11.28 0.58
N LEU A 157 16.39 -10.33 -0.31
CA LEU A 157 17.77 -10.01 -0.67
C LEU A 157 18.57 -9.53 0.54
N LYS A 158 17.97 -8.74 1.43
CA LYS A 158 18.61 -8.31 2.69
C LYS A 158 19.01 -9.50 3.54
N LEU A 159 18.16 -10.50 3.66
CA LEU A 159 18.45 -11.72 4.40
C LEU A 159 19.54 -12.57 3.73
N LEU A 160 19.51 -12.67 2.39
CA LEU A 160 20.55 -13.39 1.64
C LEU A 160 21.93 -12.71 1.71
N LEU A 161 21.98 -11.42 2.00
CA LEU A 161 23.22 -10.64 2.17
C LEU A 161 23.73 -10.63 3.61
N SER A 162 23.05 -11.28 4.56
CA SER A 162 23.56 -11.37 5.94
C SER A 162 24.86 -12.18 6.00
N ASP A 163 25.77 -11.79 6.88
CA ASP A 163 27.12 -12.37 6.99
C ASP A 163 27.13 -13.88 7.31
N ASP A 164 26.01 -14.41 7.80
CA ASP A 164 25.86 -15.82 8.14
C ASP A 164 25.46 -16.71 6.95
N MET A 165 25.26 -16.15 5.74
CA MET A 165 24.78 -16.91 4.59
C MET A 165 25.92 -17.31 3.63
N PRO A 166 25.97 -18.59 3.20
CA PRO A 166 26.91 -19.03 2.18
C PRO A 166 26.72 -18.29 0.85
N ASP A 167 27.81 -17.90 0.20
CA ASP A 167 27.80 -17.22 -1.12
C ASP A 167 27.07 -18.01 -2.22
N GLU A 168 26.84 -19.29 -2.03
CA GLU A 168 26.27 -20.24 -2.99
C GLU A 168 24.86 -20.72 -2.63
N ILE A 169 24.20 -20.04 -1.69
CA ILE A 169 22.91 -20.48 -1.16
C ILE A 169 21.83 -20.67 -2.25
N LEU A 170 21.91 -19.93 -3.34
CA LEU A 170 20.96 -20.01 -4.46
C LEU A 170 21.36 -21.03 -5.54
N LYS A 171 22.61 -21.49 -5.58
CA LYS A 171 23.07 -22.44 -6.62
C LYS A 171 22.34 -23.78 -6.62
N ASN A 172 21.86 -24.21 -5.45
CA ASN A 172 21.11 -25.46 -5.29
C ASN A 172 19.59 -25.29 -5.37
N ALA A 173 19.12 -24.05 -5.50
CA ALA A 173 17.71 -23.74 -5.70
C ALA A 173 17.41 -23.78 -7.20
N ASP A 174 17.26 -25.00 -7.77
CA ASP A 174 16.64 -25.18 -9.08
C ASP A 174 15.22 -24.63 -8.97
N SER A 175 14.97 -23.51 -9.65
CA SER A 175 13.76 -22.68 -9.52
C SER A 175 12.47 -23.44 -9.81
N SER A 176 12.56 -24.59 -10.48
CA SER A 176 11.42 -25.46 -10.79
C SER A 176 11.20 -26.60 -9.80
N LYS A 177 12.17 -26.88 -8.92
CA LYS A 177 12.19 -28.14 -8.14
C LYS A 177 12.44 -27.98 -6.64
N ALA A 178 12.80 -26.78 -6.16
CA ALA A 178 13.12 -26.57 -4.75
C ALA A 178 12.47 -25.30 -4.20
N ILE A 179 12.11 -25.38 -2.93
CA ILE A 179 11.64 -24.20 -2.19
C ILE A 179 12.85 -23.27 -2.02
N PRO A 180 12.73 -21.95 -2.36
CA PRO A 180 13.83 -21.04 -2.21
C PRO A 180 14.27 -20.93 -0.74
N PRO A 181 15.57 -20.74 -0.45
CA PRO A 181 16.00 -20.50 0.90
C PRO A 181 15.33 -19.25 1.46
N LEU A 182 15.02 -19.23 2.75
CA LEU A 182 14.35 -18.11 3.42
C LEU A 182 13.02 -17.68 2.77
N TYR A 183 12.31 -18.64 2.19
CA TYR A 183 11.03 -18.42 1.48
C TYR A 183 9.99 -17.65 2.31
N GLY A 184 10.06 -17.71 3.64
CA GLY A 184 9.18 -16.95 4.52
C GLY A 184 9.31 -15.43 4.37
N ALA A 185 10.38 -14.94 3.74
CA ALA A 185 10.46 -13.54 3.33
C ALA A 185 9.58 -13.24 2.11
N LEU A 186 9.48 -14.18 1.17
CA LEU A 186 8.74 -14.05 -0.09
C LEU A 186 7.26 -14.44 0.04
N LEU A 187 6.96 -15.49 0.79
CA LEU A 187 5.62 -16.04 0.95
C LEU A 187 5.05 -15.67 2.31
N LYS A 188 3.91 -15.01 2.30
CA LYS A 188 3.21 -14.53 3.50
C LYS A 188 1.87 -15.25 3.75
N ASN A 189 1.65 -16.36 3.03
CA ASN A 189 0.43 -17.16 3.16
C ASN A 189 0.79 -18.65 3.28
N GLU A 190 0.24 -19.32 4.29
CA GLU A 190 0.52 -20.75 4.55
C GLU A 190 0.11 -21.66 3.37
N GLN A 191 -1.01 -21.34 2.71
CA GLN A 191 -1.49 -22.13 1.57
C GLN A 191 -0.54 -22.03 0.36
N ASP A 192 0.13 -20.90 0.20
CA ASP A 192 1.14 -20.71 -0.85
C ASP A 192 2.40 -21.52 -0.56
N VAL A 193 2.79 -21.63 0.71
CA VAL A 193 3.90 -22.51 1.14
C VAL A 193 3.55 -23.97 0.86
N GLN A 194 2.36 -24.43 1.26
CA GLN A 194 1.90 -25.79 1.02
C GLN A 194 1.79 -26.12 -0.49
N LEU A 195 1.39 -25.15 -1.31
CA LEU A 195 1.37 -25.31 -2.77
C LEU A 195 2.78 -25.56 -3.30
N LEU A 196 3.76 -24.78 -2.88
CA LEU A 196 5.16 -24.96 -3.29
C LEU A 196 5.73 -26.31 -2.84
N GLU A 197 5.45 -26.75 -1.61
CA GLU A 197 5.88 -28.04 -1.10
C GLU A 197 5.33 -29.19 -1.95
N ARG A 198 4.06 -29.13 -2.35
CA ARG A 198 3.44 -30.12 -3.24
C ARG A 198 4.10 -30.13 -4.62
N LEU A 199 4.35 -28.95 -5.22
CA LEU A 199 5.00 -28.87 -6.52
C LEU A 199 6.43 -29.40 -6.47
N ALA A 200 7.21 -29.04 -5.45
CA ALA A 200 8.55 -29.56 -5.23
C ALA A 200 8.57 -31.10 -5.02
N PHE A 201 7.57 -31.64 -4.34
CA PHE A 201 7.44 -33.10 -4.17
C PHE A 201 7.12 -33.80 -5.48
N MET A 202 6.19 -33.27 -6.29
CA MET A 202 5.81 -33.85 -7.59
C MET A 202 6.98 -33.87 -8.56
N SER A 203 7.72 -32.75 -8.68
CA SER A 203 8.86 -32.65 -9.58
C SER A 203 10.01 -33.59 -9.22
N ARG A 204 10.23 -33.90 -7.93
CA ARG A 204 11.22 -34.92 -7.49
C ARG A 204 10.82 -36.32 -7.89
N ARG A 205 9.53 -36.63 -7.93
CA ARG A 205 9.04 -37.98 -8.38
C ARG A 205 9.23 -38.18 -9.87
N GLU A 206 8.95 -37.14 -10.68
CA GLU A 206 9.13 -37.19 -12.14
C GLU A 206 10.61 -37.31 -12.55
N SER A 207 11.54 -36.74 -11.78
CA SER A 207 12.98 -36.83 -12.07
C SER A 207 13.60 -38.19 -11.64
N ASN A 208 12.89 -38.99 -10.84
CA ASN A 208 13.35 -40.30 -10.39
C ASN A 208 12.64 -41.47 -11.14
N SER A 209 11.78 -41.16 -12.13
CA SER A 209 11.12 -42.10 -13.02
C SER A 209 11.73 -42.08 -14.40
#